data_efd4e4b6ae26a22042cc380f53c8f9db
#
_entry.id   efd4e4b6ae26a22042cc380f53c8f9db
#
_cell.length_a   1.000
_cell.length_b   1.000
_cell.length_c   1.000
_cell.angle_alpha   90.00
_cell.angle_beta   90.00
_cell.angle_gamma   90.00
#
_symmetry.space_group_name_H-M   'P 1'
#
loop_
_entity.id
_entity.type
_entity.pdbx_description
1 polymer ?
#
loop_
_entity_poly.entity_id
_entity_poly.type
_entity_poly.pdbx_seq_one_letter_code
_entity_poly.pdbx_strand_id
1 'polypeptide(L)'
;MHQERTNKHANDDAVPDGAVPAYLLDREGVSRAKVLSNTVKQKRKEKAGKWDVPIPKVKPVADDEMFKVLRSGKRKNKAWKRMVTKVTFVGEGFTRKAPKYERFIRPSGLRFNKAHVTHPELKATFHLDILGVKKNPSSPLYTQLGVITKGTVVEVNVSDLGLVTQSGKVVWGKYAQVTNSPELDGCINAVLLV
;
A
#
# COMPACT_ATOMS: atom_id res chain seq x y z
N MET A 1 -35.97 6.09 17.41
CA MET A 1 -34.83 5.93 16.46
C MET A 1 -33.52 6.58 16.93
N HIS A 2 -33.52 7.80 17.44
CA HIS A 2 -32.30 8.44 17.97
C HIS A 2 -31.76 7.78 19.25
N GLN A 3 -32.65 7.34 20.13
CA GLN A 3 -32.28 6.69 21.40
C GLN A 3 -31.65 5.30 21.20
N GLU A 4 -32.11 4.53 20.21
CA GLU A 4 -31.50 3.23 19.91
C GLU A 4 -30.05 3.33 19.34
N ARG A 5 -29.73 4.41 18.63
CA ARG A 5 -28.38 4.67 18.15
C ARG A 5 -27.43 5.04 19.29
N THR A 6 -27.92 5.76 20.29
CA THR A 6 -27.12 6.18 21.45
C THR A 6 -26.86 4.98 22.39
N ASN A 7 -27.84 4.11 22.55
CA ASN A 7 -27.70 2.92 23.40
C ASN A 7 -26.74 1.87 22.82
N LYS A 8 -26.57 1.81 21.50
CA LYS A 8 -25.56 0.95 20.88
C LYS A 8 -24.13 1.40 21.14
N HIS A 9 -23.92 2.68 21.40
CA HIS A 9 -22.60 3.21 21.77
C HIS A 9 -22.32 3.13 23.27
N ALA A 10 -23.35 3.10 24.11
CA ALA A 10 -23.20 3.04 25.56
C ALA A 10 -22.69 1.67 26.07
N ASN A 11 -22.84 0.60 25.28
CA ASN A 11 -22.30 -0.71 25.63
C ASN A 11 -20.84 -0.92 25.22
N ASP A 12 -20.30 -0.04 24.39
CA ASP A 12 -18.88 -0.08 24.01
C ASP A 12 -17.96 0.59 25.04
N ASP A 13 -18.53 1.36 25.97
CA ASP A 13 -17.79 2.11 26.99
C ASP A 13 -17.41 1.28 28.23
N ALA A 14 -17.88 0.05 28.34
CA ALA A 14 -17.47 -0.88 29.38
C ALA A 14 -16.12 -1.55 29.02
N VAL A 15 -15.10 -0.72 28.77
CA VAL A 15 -13.74 -1.22 28.69
C VAL A 15 -13.30 -1.56 30.10
N PRO A 16 -13.03 -2.83 30.45
CA PRO A 16 -12.59 -3.20 31.76
C PRO A 16 -11.28 -2.48 32.11
N ASP A 17 -11.13 -2.07 33.37
CA ASP A 17 -9.90 -1.52 33.90
C ASP A 17 -8.73 -2.45 33.56
N GLY A 18 -7.74 -1.93 32.86
CA GLY A 18 -6.67 -2.70 32.27
C GLY A 18 -6.90 -3.05 30.80
N ALA A 19 -7.52 -2.13 30.02
CA ALA A 19 -7.75 -2.29 28.61
C ALA A 19 -6.50 -2.77 27.88
N VAL A 20 -6.57 -3.97 27.37
CA VAL A 20 -5.52 -4.58 26.56
C VAL A 20 -5.55 -3.93 25.18
N PRO A 21 -4.40 -3.57 24.59
CA PRO A 21 -4.35 -3.09 23.23
C PRO A 21 -5.12 -3.99 22.26
N ALA A 22 -5.77 -3.40 21.24
CA ALA A 22 -6.66 -4.11 20.33
C ALA A 22 -6.03 -5.39 19.71
N TYR A 23 -4.73 -5.37 19.47
CA TYR A 23 -4.00 -6.53 18.92
C TYR A 23 -3.84 -7.69 19.91
N LEU A 24 -3.84 -7.44 21.22
CA LEU A 24 -3.81 -8.49 22.24
C LEU A 24 -5.19 -9.09 22.47
N LEU A 25 -6.24 -8.32 22.23
CA LEU A 25 -7.62 -8.78 22.28
C LEU A 25 -7.94 -9.75 21.14
N ASP A 26 -7.21 -9.69 20.06
CA ASP A 26 -7.38 -10.59 18.91
C ASP A 26 -6.89 -12.03 19.19
N ARG A 27 -6.15 -12.24 20.25
CA ARG A 27 -5.84 -13.60 20.72
C ARG A 27 -7.08 -14.38 21.14
N GLU A 28 -8.14 -13.69 21.53
CA GLU A 28 -9.39 -14.30 21.96
C GLU A 28 -10.44 -14.39 20.84
N GLY A 29 -10.23 -13.73 19.72
CA GLY A 29 -11.20 -13.81 18.63
C GLY A 29 -10.81 -13.13 17.32
N VAL A 30 -10.81 -13.90 16.27
CA VAL A 30 -10.69 -13.44 14.84
C VAL A 30 -11.68 -12.32 14.50
N SER A 31 -12.75 -12.16 15.28
CA SER A 31 -13.78 -11.15 15.07
C SER A 31 -13.30 -9.72 15.27
N ARG A 32 -12.39 -9.47 16.22
CA ARG A 32 -11.90 -8.11 16.53
C ARG A 32 -10.96 -7.57 15.46
N ALA A 33 -10.11 -8.41 14.89
CA ALA A 33 -9.27 -8.03 13.76
C ALA A 33 -10.13 -7.63 12.55
N LYS A 34 -11.24 -8.32 12.31
CA LYS A 34 -12.20 -7.95 11.27
C LYS A 34 -12.87 -6.61 11.56
N VAL A 35 -13.24 -6.35 12.80
CA VAL A 35 -13.83 -5.06 13.22
C VAL A 35 -12.83 -3.93 12.99
N LEU A 36 -11.58 -4.08 13.40
CA LEU A 36 -10.53 -3.09 13.17
C LEU A 36 -10.32 -2.83 11.67
N SER A 37 -10.21 -3.89 10.87
CA SER A 37 -10.10 -3.79 9.42
C SER A 37 -11.29 -3.04 8.79
N ASN A 38 -12.50 -3.35 9.22
CA ASN A 38 -13.71 -2.68 8.75
C ASN A 38 -13.77 -1.21 9.17
N THR A 39 -13.36 -0.88 10.38
CA THR A 39 -13.27 0.50 10.87
C THR A 39 -12.30 1.32 10.03
N VAL A 40 -11.15 0.75 9.70
CA VAL A 40 -10.16 1.38 8.83
C VAL A 40 -10.73 1.60 7.42
N LYS A 41 -11.47 0.64 6.88
CA LYS A 41 -12.14 0.77 5.57
C LYS A 41 -13.20 1.86 5.59
N GLN A 42 -13.98 1.93 6.66
CA GLN A 42 -15.04 2.94 6.83
C GLN A 42 -14.46 4.35 6.94
N LYS A 43 -13.47 4.55 7.81
CA LYS A 43 -12.76 5.83 7.94
C LYS A 43 -12.16 6.31 6.62
N ARG A 44 -11.72 5.37 5.80
CA ARG A 44 -11.19 5.67 4.47
C ARG A 44 -12.27 6.11 3.49
N LYS A 45 -13.39 5.40 3.49
CA LYS A 45 -14.57 5.76 2.70
C LYS A 45 -15.08 7.16 3.06
N GLU A 46 -15.06 7.50 4.32
CA GLU A 46 -15.43 8.84 4.82
C GLU A 46 -14.41 9.91 4.39
N LYS A 47 -13.10 9.61 4.49
CA LYS A 47 -12.03 10.52 4.07
C LYS A 47 -11.93 10.70 2.56
N ALA A 48 -12.26 9.70 1.78
CA ALA A 48 -12.27 9.77 0.32
C ALA A 48 -13.25 10.85 -0.19
N GLY A 49 -14.27 11.16 0.60
CA GLY A 49 -15.14 12.30 0.40
C GLY A 49 -15.79 12.32 -0.97
N LYS A 50 -16.03 13.54 -1.45
CA LYS A 50 -16.74 13.83 -2.71
C LYS A 50 -15.81 13.82 -3.95
N TRP A 51 -14.53 13.57 -3.77
CA TRP A 51 -13.52 13.70 -4.82
C TRP A 51 -13.05 12.32 -5.27
N ASP A 52 -13.79 11.72 -6.20
CA ASP A 52 -13.28 10.59 -6.95
C ASP A 52 -12.20 11.09 -7.91
N VAL A 53 -10.95 10.89 -7.52
CA VAL A 53 -9.86 11.04 -8.47
C VAL A 53 -9.96 9.86 -9.44
N PRO A 54 -10.19 10.08 -10.75
CA PRO A 54 -10.26 8.99 -11.70
C PRO A 54 -8.95 8.23 -11.69
N ILE A 55 -9.02 6.96 -11.31
CA ILE A 55 -7.87 6.06 -11.39
C ILE A 55 -7.51 5.94 -12.87
N PRO A 56 -6.27 6.26 -13.26
CA PRO A 56 -5.86 6.08 -14.65
C PRO A 56 -6.09 4.60 -15.02
N LYS A 57 -6.71 4.36 -16.17
CA LYS A 57 -6.88 3.00 -16.69
C LYS A 57 -5.50 2.42 -16.95
N VAL A 58 -5.03 1.60 -16.03
CA VAL A 58 -3.78 0.86 -16.17
C VAL A 58 -4.08 -0.34 -17.04
N LYS A 59 -3.48 -0.41 -18.20
CA LYS A 59 -3.57 -1.57 -19.10
C LYS A 59 -2.43 -2.52 -18.77
N PRO A 60 -2.64 -3.85 -18.82
CA PRO A 60 -1.56 -4.80 -18.74
C PRO A 60 -0.61 -4.55 -19.91
N VAL A 61 0.65 -4.35 -19.60
CA VAL A 61 1.71 -4.08 -20.59
C VAL A 61 2.68 -5.24 -20.53
N ALA A 62 3.05 -5.78 -21.69
CA ALA A 62 4.09 -6.79 -21.78
C ALA A 62 5.41 -6.24 -21.24
N ASP A 63 6.25 -7.11 -20.70
CA ASP A 63 7.52 -6.69 -20.10
C ASP A 63 8.43 -5.94 -21.07
N ASP A 64 8.35 -6.31 -22.36
CA ASP A 64 9.09 -5.67 -23.45
C ASP A 64 8.62 -4.22 -23.73
N GLU A 65 7.34 -3.94 -23.48
CA GLU A 65 6.74 -2.62 -23.68
C GLU A 65 6.76 -1.77 -22.41
N MET A 66 7.18 -2.31 -21.28
CA MET A 66 7.15 -1.61 -20.00
C MET A 66 7.93 -0.30 -20.04
N PHE A 67 9.07 -0.30 -20.68
CA PHE A 67 9.90 0.88 -20.84
C PHE A 67 9.67 1.54 -22.20
N LYS A 68 8.56 2.24 -22.31
CA LYS A 68 8.25 3.00 -23.53
C LYS A 68 9.23 4.15 -23.71
N VAL A 69 9.88 4.17 -24.87
CA VAL A 69 10.83 5.24 -25.21
C VAL A 69 10.06 6.51 -25.59
N LEU A 70 10.36 7.58 -24.88
CA LEU A 70 9.79 8.91 -25.16
C LEU A 70 10.76 9.73 -25.99
N ARG A 71 10.25 10.31 -27.07
CA ARG A 71 10.97 11.34 -27.81
C ARG A 71 10.97 12.62 -26.99
N SER A 72 12.14 13.12 -26.66
CA SER A 72 12.30 14.33 -25.87
C SER A 72 13.21 15.33 -26.56
N GLY A 73 13.04 16.62 -26.25
CA GLY A 73 13.77 17.72 -26.85
C GLY A 73 12.93 18.56 -27.80
N LYS A 74 13.44 19.75 -28.14
CA LYS A 74 12.74 20.76 -28.96
C LYS A 74 12.29 20.23 -30.34
N ARG A 75 13.08 19.31 -30.92
CA ARG A 75 12.79 18.67 -32.22
C ARG A 75 12.17 17.28 -32.10
N LYS A 76 11.84 16.82 -30.90
CA LYS A 76 11.29 15.49 -30.63
C LYS A 76 12.13 14.28 -31.16
N ASN A 77 13.39 14.53 -31.49
CA ASN A 77 14.24 13.56 -32.16
C ASN A 77 15.14 12.75 -31.21
N LYS A 78 15.22 13.13 -29.93
CA LYS A 78 16.02 12.41 -28.95
C LYS A 78 15.18 11.41 -28.17
N ALA A 79 15.36 10.14 -28.44
CA ALA A 79 14.68 9.02 -27.79
C ALA A 79 15.57 8.40 -26.71
N TRP A 80 15.84 9.12 -25.62
CA TRP A 80 16.71 8.62 -24.55
C TRP A 80 16.01 8.48 -23.19
N LYS A 81 14.81 9.04 -23.05
CA LYS A 81 13.98 8.87 -21.86
C LYS A 81 13.03 7.72 -22.03
N ARG A 82 12.83 6.96 -20.97
CA ARG A 82 11.90 5.84 -20.95
C ARG A 82 10.83 6.08 -19.91
N MET A 83 9.58 5.79 -20.26
CA MET A 83 8.45 5.87 -19.35
C MET A 83 8.18 4.50 -18.77
N VAL A 84 8.14 4.43 -17.45
CA VAL A 84 7.71 3.22 -16.74
C VAL A 84 6.19 3.18 -16.75
N THR A 85 5.62 2.12 -17.29
CA THR A 85 4.17 1.95 -17.45
C THR A 85 3.54 1.05 -16.41
N LYS A 86 4.32 0.55 -15.46
CA LYS A 86 3.85 -0.27 -14.34
C LYS A 86 3.72 0.58 -13.08
N VAL A 87 2.96 0.06 -12.13
CA VAL A 87 2.82 0.68 -10.81
C VAL A 87 4.17 0.76 -10.13
N THR A 88 4.49 1.93 -9.59
CA THR A 88 5.74 2.19 -8.89
C THR A 88 5.48 2.76 -7.52
N PHE A 89 6.41 2.51 -6.60
CA PHE A 89 6.50 3.20 -5.33
C PHE A 89 7.63 4.22 -5.38
N VAL A 90 7.33 5.42 -4.92
CA VAL A 90 8.32 6.48 -4.68
C VAL A 90 8.17 6.97 -3.25
N GLY A 91 9.27 7.17 -2.54
CA GLY A 91 9.26 7.70 -1.18
C GLY A 91 8.73 9.14 -1.11
N GLU A 92 8.41 9.61 0.07
CA GLU A 92 7.90 10.98 0.29
C GLU A 92 8.90 12.06 -0.16
N GLY A 93 10.18 11.80 0.00
CA GLY A 93 11.25 12.70 -0.46
C GLY A 93 11.52 12.68 -1.96
N PHE A 94 10.69 11.98 -2.74
CA PHE A 94 10.90 11.89 -4.16
C PHE A 94 10.58 13.22 -4.85
N THR A 95 11.58 13.74 -5.55
CA THR A 95 11.42 14.88 -6.46
C THR A 95 11.91 14.49 -7.84
N ARG A 96 11.23 14.98 -8.87
CA ARG A 96 11.68 14.76 -10.24
C ARG A 96 13.02 15.46 -10.48
N LYS A 97 13.96 14.72 -11.07
CA LYS A 97 15.24 15.31 -11.50
C LYS A 97 15.01 16.24 -12.69
N ALA A 98 15.93 17.16 -12.87
CA ALA A 98 15.92 17.97 -14.09
C ALA A 98 15.94 17.06 -15.34
N PRO A 99 15.22 17.42 -16.42
CA PRO A 99 15.04 16.57 -17.59
C PRO A 99 16.32 16.00 -18.18
N LYS A 100 17.42 16.71 -18.02
CA LYS A 100 18.76 16.30 -18.47
C LYS A 100 19.27 15.04 -17.78
N TYR A 101 18.88 14.81 -16.50
CA TYR A 101 19.40 13.71 -15.66
C TYR A 101 18.37 12.61 -15.41
N GLU A 102 17.14 12.77 -15.89
CA GLU A 102 16.07 11.81 -15.67
C GLU A 102 15.99 10.81 -16.84
N ARG A 103 16.42 9.59 -16.59
CA ARG A 103 16.41 8.51 -17.59
C ARG A 103 15.07 7.77 -17.63
N PHE A 104 14.51 7.49 -16.47
CA PHE A 104 13.24 6.78 -16.30
C PHE A 104 12.22 7.71 -15.67
N ILE A 105 11.07 7.86 -16.34
CA ILE A 105 9.96 8.67 -15.85
C ILE A 105 8.96 7.74 -15.21
N ARG A 106 8.61 8.03 -13.97
CA ARG A 106 7.56 7.33 -13.22
C ARG A 106 6.34 8.23 -13.11
N PRO A 107 5.28 7.98 -13.91
CA PRO A 107 4.09 8.84 -13.95
C PRO A 107 3.39 8.93 -12.61
N SER A 108 2.90 10.11 -12.24
CA SER A 108 2.21 10.35 -10.96
C SER A 108 0.99 9.45 -10.77
N GLY A 109 0.23 9.19 -11.82
CA GLY A 109 -0.96 8.32 -11.77
C GLY A 109 -0.65 6.85 -11.50
N LEU A 110 0.59 6.44 -11.66
CA LEU A 110 1.06 5.07 -11.40
C LEU A 110 1.90 4.97 -10.12
N ARG A 111 1.95 6.03 -9.32
CA ARG A 111 2.67 6.02 -8.04
C ARG A 111 1.72 5.64 -6.92
N PHE A 112 1.94 4.48 -6.34
CA PHE A 112 1.13 3.96 -5.24
C PHE A 112 1.96 3.91 -3.97
N ASN A 113 1.41 4.42 -2.88
CA ASN A 113 2.05 4.48 -1.56
C ASN A 113 1.38 3.58 -0.53
N LYS A 114 0.23 3.01 -0.85
CA LYS A 114 -0.52 2.18 0.09
C LYS A 114 -0.84 0.83 -0.51
N ALA A 115 -0.88 -0.18 0.34
CA ALA A 115 -1.24 -1.55 -0.03
C ALA A 115 -2.29 -2.12 0.91
N HIS A 116 -3.12 -3.00 0.38
CA HIS A 116 -4.00 -3.84 1.18
C HIS A 116 -3.22 -5.08 1.61
N VAL A 117 -2.86 -5.15 2.88
CA VAL A 117 -2.07 -6.24 3.43
C VAL A 117 -2.96 -7.13 4.28
N THR A 118 -2.97 -8.41 3.96
CA THR A 118 -3.69 -9.42 4.72
C THR A 118 -2.75 -10.09 5.70
N HIS A 119 -3.11 -10.09 6.97
CA HIS A 119 -2.41 -10.85 7.99
C HIS A 119 -2.90 -12.30 7.95
N PRO A 120 -2.03 -13.29 7.69
CA PRO A 120 -2.47 -14.67 7.45
C PRO A 120 -3.05 -15.32 8.72
N GLU A 121 -2.52 -15.03 9.89
CA GLU A 121 -3.00 -15.61 11.15
C GLU A 121 -4.31 -14.96 11.60
N LEU A 122 -4.39 -13.64 11.56
CA LEU A 122 -5.58 -12.88 11.97
C LEU A 122 -6.69 -12.92 10.91
N LYS A 123 -6.38 -13.34 9.68
CA LYS A 123 -7.31 -13.37 8.55
C LYS A 123 -8.03 -12.04 8.32
N ALA A 124 -7.35 -10.95 8.59
CA ALA A 124 -7.84 -9.58 8.42
C ALA A 124 -6.96 -8.81 7.44
N THR A 125 -7.58 -7.90 6.69
CA THR A 125 -6.89 -7.09 5.70
C THR A 125 -6.83 -5.65 6.17
N PHE A 126 -5.60 -5.12 6.21
CA PHE A 126 -5.32 -3.75 6.61
C PHE A 126 -4.81 -2.95 5.42
N HIS A 127 -5.05 -1.67 5.43
CA HIS A 127 -4.49 -0.76 4.44
C HIS A 127 -3.31 0.00 5.03
N LEU A 128 -2.17 -0.40 4.65
CA LEU A 128 -0.91 0.05 5.23
C LEU A 128 -0.12 0.88 4.24
N ASP A 129 0.65 1.82 4.76
CA ASP A 129 1.59 2.59 3.96
C ASP A 129 2.80 1.72 3.59
N ILE A 130 3.24 1.84 2.36
CA ILE A 130 4.46 1.18 1.88
C ILE A 130 5.64 2.06 2.27
N LEU A 131 6.64 1.47 2.90
CA LEU A 131 7.90 2.14 3.27
C LEU A 131 8.96 2.00 2.17
N GLY A 132 8.94 0.90 1.46
CA GLY A 132 9.90 0.65 0.39
C GLY A 132 9.64 -0.64 -0.37
N VAL A 133 10.33 -0.79 -1.48
CA VAL A 133 10.39 -2.03 -2.25
C VAL A 133 11.69 -2.74 -1.95
N LYS A 134 11.60 -3.92 -1.34
CA LYS A 134 12.80 -4.69 -0.95
C LYS A 134 13.38 -5.47 -2.11
N LYS A 135 12.54 -6.20 -2.81
CA LYS A 135 12.97 -7.04 -3.93
C LYS A 135 11.82 -7.27 -4.92
N ASN A 136 12.12 -7.12 -6.19
CA ASN A 136 11.24 -7.55 -7.26
C ASN A 136 11.87 -8.76 -7.95
N PRO A 137 11.15 -9.90 -8.03
CA PRO A 137 11.69 -11.12 -8.61
C PRO A 137 11.91 -11.03 -10.13
N SER A 138 11.23 -10.11 -10.80
CA SER A 138 11.30 -9.98 -12.26
C SER A 138 12.63 -9.39 -12.73
N SER A 139 13.15 -8.36 -12.05
CA SER A 139 14.39 -7.70 -12.46
C SER A 139 15.00 -6.85 -11.33
N PRO A 140 16.33 -6.81 -11.20
CA PRO A 140 16.99 -5.87 -10.29
C PRO A 140 16.70 -4.40 -10.61
N LEU A 141 16.51 -4.07 -11.89
CA LEU A 141 16.15 -2.71 -12.32
C LEU A 141 14.78 -2.31 -11.79
N TYR A 142 13.83 -3.24 -11.74
CA TYR A 142 12.51 -3.00 -11.16
C TYR A 142 12.61 -2.68 -9.68
N THR A 143 13.45 -3.37 -8.95
CA THR A 143 13.71 -3.08 -7.54
C THR A 143 14.24 -1.65 -7.36
N GLN A 144 15.21 -1.24 -8.17
CA GLN A 144 15.78 0.11 -8.10
C GLN A 144 14.77 1.21 -8.43
N LEU A 145 13.88 0.95 -9.35
CA LEU A 145 12.81 1.88 -9.75
C LEU A 145 11.59 1.85 -8.83
N GLY A 146 11.52 0.91 -7.90
CA GLY A 146 10.37 0.72 -7.05
C GLY A 146 9.14 0.18 -7.78
N VAL A 147 9.34 -0.57 -8.86
CA VAL A 147 8.25 -1.20 -9.61
C VAL A 147 7.63 -2.33 -8.81
N ILE A 148 6.32 -2.33 -8.71
CA ILE A 148 5.55 -3.31 -7.97
C ILE A 148 4.80 -4.20 -8.93
N THR A 149 5.15 -5.47 -8.93
CA THR A 149 4.52 -6.54 -9.71
C THR A 149 4.13 -7.69 -8.81
N LYS A 150 3.44 -8.68 -9.35
CA LYS A 150 3.13 -9.90 -8.60
C LYS A 150 4.42 -10.56 -8.09
N GLY A 151 4.43 -10.92 -6.81
CA GLY A 151 5.58 -11.54 -6.16
C GLY A 151 6.61 -10.55 -5.58
N THR A 152 6.45 -9.25 -5.79
CA THR A 152 7.33 -8.23 -5.22
C THR A 152 7.23 -8.23 -3.69
N VAL A 153 8.36 -8.18 -3.03
CA VAL A 153 8.44 -8.02 -1.58
C VAL A 153 8.57 -6.54 -1.26
N VAL A 154 7.61 -6.03 -0.52
CA VAL A 154 7.54 -4.64 -0.06
C VAL A 154 7.65 -4.58 1.45
N GLU A 155 8.19 -3.50 1.95
CA GLU A 155 8.17 -3.18 3.36
C GLU A 155 6.96 -2.27 3.64
N VAL A 156 6.16 -2.64 4.62
CA VAL A 156 4.94 -1.92 4.99
C VAL A 156 5.00 -1.44 6.43
N ASN A 157 4.35 -0.31 6.70
CA ASN A 157 4.25 0.24 8.03
C ASN A 157 3.16 -0.51 8.82
N VAL A 158 3.58 -1.23 9.84
CA VAL A 158 2.69 -2.00 10.73
C VAL A 158 2.51 -1.35 12.09
N SER A 159 2.91 -0.09 12.26
CA SER A 159 2.78 0.62 13.53
C SER A 159 1.34 0.68 14.03
N ASP A 160 0.38 0.83 13.12
CA ASP A 160 -1.05 0.86 13.46
C ASP A 160 -1.57 -0.48 14.02
N LEU A 161 -0.88 -1.58 13.76
CA LEU A 161 -1.21 -2.90 14.30
C LEU A 161 -0.72 -3.07 15.73
N GLY A 162 0.17 -2.20 16.21
CA GLY A 162 0.69 -2.22 17.56
C GLY A 162 1.49 -3.49 17.91
N LEU A 163 2.14 -4.10 16.95
CA LEU A 163 2.97 -5.28 17.17
C LEU A 163 4.18 -4.94 18.03
N VAL A 164 4.42 -5.72 19.07
CA VAL A 164 5.51 -5.53 20.02
C VAL A 164 6.41 -6.76 20.03
N THR A 165 7.71 -6.52 20.02
CA THR A 165 8.70 -7.59 20.17
C THR A 165 8.74 -8.10 21.61
N GLN A 166 9.36 -9.26 21.84
CA GLN A 166 9.57 -9.81 23.19
C GLN A 166 10.33 -8.85 24.10
N SER A 167 11.15 -7.97 23.55
CA SER A 167 11.90 -6.92 24.27
C SER A 167 11.09 -5.66 24.56
N GLY A 168 9.81 -5.61 24.20
CA GLY A 168 8.92 -4.46 24.44
C GLY A 168 9.03 -3.32 23.41
N LYS A 169 9.78 -3.51 22.34
CA LYS A 169 9.89 -2.51 21.27
C LYS A 169 8.76 -2.65 20.26
N VAL A 170 8.18 -1.52 19.85
CA VAL A 170 7.16 -1.48 18.79
C VAL A 170 7.78 -1.78 17.44
N VAL A 171 7.18 -2.68 16.69
CA VAL A 171 7.59 -3.00 15.31
C VAL A 171 6.95 -1.97 14.38
N TRP A 172 7.78 -1.27 13.61
CA TRP A 172 7.34 -0.27 12.64
C TRP A 172 7.15 -0.82 11.24
N GLY A 173 8.06 -1.66 10.80
CA GLY A 173 8.07 -2.20 9.45
C GLY A 173 8.11 -3.72 9.44
N LYS A 174 7.34 -4.32 8.56
CA LYS A 174 7.40 -5.72 8.20
C LYS A 174 7.35 -5.91 6.71
N TYR A 175 7.77 -7.06 6.24
CA TYR A 175 7.71 -7.40 4.83
C TYR A 175 6.35 -8.02 4.48
N ALA A 176 5.88 -7.69 3.29
CA ALA A 176 4.70 -8.28 2.69
C ALA A 176 5.00 -8.64 1.23
N GLN A 177 4.41 -9.71 0.76
CA GLN A 177 4.54 -10.12 -0.63
C GLN A 177 3.29 -9.80 -1.41
N VAL A 178 3.45 -9.16 -2.54
CA VAL A 178 2.35 -8.80 -3.44
C VAL A 178 1.81 -10.04 -4.14
N THR A 179 0.51 -10.23 -4.09
CA THR A 179 -0.16 -11.43 -4.62
C THR A 179 -0.92 -11.20 -5.90
N ASN A 180 -1.27 -9.95 -6.21
CA ASN A 180 -1.99 -9.57 -7.41
C ASN A 180 -1.09 -8.87 -8.43
N SER A 181 -1.64 -8.58 -9.59
CA SER A 181 -1.02 -7.69 -10.58
C SER A 181 -1.62 -6.29 -10.44
N PRO A 182 -0.91 -5.34 -9.83
CA PRO A 182 -1.47 -4.01 -9.56
C PRO A 182 -1.88 -3.24 -10.81
N GLU A 183 -1.26 -3.53 -11.92
CA GLU A 183 -1.55 -2.94 -13.23
C GLU A 183 -2.92 -3.36 -13.77
N LEU A 184 -3.43 -4.53 -13.38
CA LEU A 184 -4.75 -5.01 -13.77
C LEU A 184 -5.84 -4.52 -12.81
N ASP A 185 -5.55 -4.59 -11.50
CA ASP A 185 -6.56 -4.40 -10.46
C ASP A 185 -6.64 -2.94 -9.97
N GLY A 186 -5.65 -2.10 -10.29
CA GLY A 186 -5.56 -0.72 -9.84
C GLY A 186 -5.31 -0.56 -8.33
N CYS A 187 -5.01 -1.66 -7.63
CA CYS A 187 -4.65 -1.68 -6.21
C CYS A 187 -3.56 -2.71 -5.96
N ILE A 188 -2.87 -2.56 -4.83
CA ILE A 188 -1.84 -3.50 -4.40
C ILE A 188 -2.43 -4.35 -3.27
N ASN A 189 -2.51 -5.65 -3.52
CA ASN A 189 -2.88 -6.64 -2.52
C ASN A 189 -1.64 -7.45 -2.14
N ALA A 190 -1.40 -7.60 -0.86
CA ALA A 190 -0.24 -8.31 -0.35
C ALA A 190 -0.60 -9.17 0.86
N VAL A 191 0.24 -10.14 1.14
CA VAL A 191 0.17 -10.97 2.35
C VAL A 191 1.39 -10.68 3.21
N LEU A 192 1.15 -10.44 4.49
CA LEU A 192 2.22 -10.17 5.44
C LEU A 192 3.07 -11.44 5.62
N LEU A 193 4.37 -11.27 5.57
CA LEU A 193 5.33 -12.33 5.89
C LEU A 193 5.55 -12.32 7.41
N VAL A 194 5.07 -13.35 8.04
CA VAL A 194 5.09 -13.51 9.52
C VAL A 194 6.33 -14.26 9.95
#